data_2835b625ad191fae390e172c3ea5fb16
#
_entry.id   2835b625ad191fae390e172c3ea5fb16
#
_cell.length_a   1.000
_cell.length_b   1.000
_cell.length_c   1.000
_cell.angle_alpha   90.00
_cell.angle_beta   90.00
_cell.angle_gamma   90.00
#
_symmetry.space_group_name_H-M   'P 1'
#
loop_
_entity.id
_entity.type
_entity.pdbx_description
1 polymer ?
#
loop_
_entity_poly.entity_id
_entity_poly.type
_entity_poly.pdbx_seq_one_letter_code
_entity_poly.pdbx_strand_id
1 'polypeptide(L)'
;GRLGMTGLPADKLPKRWETFKSGWLYLLPVALLIWALCIKNYSANYSALYAIAAILVIGFVFGMKGERMDIKKVLQALQDAARDMLSVAMACATAGIMIGVLTKTGLGLKFTSLLLQVSGGMKLPTMVLTMICCIILGMGLPTTAAFIITATLCAPAIIELGITPMGAYMFVFYYACLSAITPPVALAAFAASGISGAKAMDT
;
A
#
# COMPACT_ATOMS: atom_id res chain seq x y z
N GLY A 1 -9.07 -20.20 -18.74
CA GLY A 1 -7.63 -20.09 -18.53
C GLY A 1 -7.00 -21.44 -18.21
N ARG A 2 -5.67 -21.51 -18.12
CA ARG A 2 -4.89 -22.77 -17.90
C ARG A 2 -5.29 -23.57 -16.65
N LEU A 3 -5.96 -22.95 -15.69
CA LEU A 3 -6.36 -23.56 -14.40
C LEU A 3 -7.84 -24.00 -14.36
N GLY A 4 -8.56 -24.01 -15.48
CA GLY A 4 -9.95 -24.47 -15.55
C GLY A 4 -10.93 -23.61 -14.74
N MET A 5 -10.52 -22.47 -14.21
CA MET A 5 -11.42 -21.55 -13.49
C MET A 5 -12.34 -20.88 -14.50
N THR A 6 -13.59 -21.32 -14.50
CA THR A 6 -14.69 -20.65 -15.18
C THR A 6 -15.29 -19.60 -14.24
N GLY A 7 -15.60 -18.42 -14.77
CA GLY A 7 -16.32 -17.40 -14.01
C GLY A 7 -17.63 -17.95 -13.45
N LEU A 8 -18.19 -17.30 -12.44
CA LEU A 8 -19.50 -17.64 -11.88
C LEU A 8 -20.55 -17.73 -13.01
N PRO A 9 -21.41 -18.78 -13.00
CA PRO A 9 -22.51 -18.89 -13.96
C PRO A 9 -23.37 -17.62 -13.96
N ALA A 10 -23.84 -17.21 -15.13
CA ALA A 10 -24.61 -15.97 -15.31
C ALA A 10 -25.83 -15.87 -14.38
N ASP A 11 -26.43 -17.03 -14.03
CA ASP A 11 -27.58 -17.11 -13.14
C ASP A 11 -27.28 -16.79 -11.67
N LYS A 12 -25.99 -16.85 -11.26
CA LYS A 12 -25.54 -16.52 -9.91
C LYS A 12 -24.97 -15.11 -9.79
N LEU A 13 -24.88 -14.38 -10.90
CA LEU A 13 -24.43 -12.99 -10.90
C LEU A 13 -25.59 -12.09 -10.42
N PRO A 14 -25.37 -11.27 -9.38
CA PRO A 14 -26.38 -10.31 -8.96
C PRO A 14 -26.63 -9.31 -10.11
N LYS A 15 -27.89 -8.92 -10.31
CA LYS A 15 -28.24 -7.94 -11.34
C LYS A 15 -27.51 -6.62 -11.08
N ARG A 16 -26.74 -6.16 -12.05
CA ARG A 16 -25.88 -4.97 -11.95
C ARG A 16 -26.63 -3.77 -11.39
N TRP A 17 -27.88 -3.56 -11.81
CA TRP A 17 -28.69 -2.42 -11.40
C TRP A 17 -29.16 -2.49 -9.94
N GLU A 18 -29.52 -3.67 -9.47
CA GLU A 18 -29.91 -3.89 -8.07
C GLU A 18 -28.71 -3.71 -7.12
N THR A 19 -27.55 -4.24 -7.51
CA THR A 19 -26.30 -4.06 -6.76
C THR A 19 -25.88 -2.60 -6.71
N PHE A 20 -26.00 -1.87 -7.82
CA PHE A 20 -25.71 -0.45 -7.87
C PHE A 20 -26.67 0.36 -6.98
N LYS A 21 -27.96 0.11 -7.06
CA LYS A 21 -28.97 0.78 -6.22
C LYS A 21 -28.76 0.54 -4.72
N SER A 22 -28.37 -0.68 -4.34
CA SER A 22 -28.13 -1.02 -2.93
C SER A 22 -26.78 -0.51 -2.40
N GLY A 23 -25.81 -0.27 -3.29
CA GLY A 23 -24.43 0.06 -2.92
C GLY A 23 -24.00 1.51 -3.20
N TRP A 24 -24.80 2.32 -3.90
CA TRP A 24 -24.39 3.66 -4.31
C TRP A 24 -24.06 4.60 -3.15
N LEU A 25 -24.74 4.41 -2.01
CA LEU A 25 -24.49 5.18 -0.78
C LEU A 25 -23.05 5.01 -0.27
N TYR A 26 -22.43 3.85 -0.54
CA TYR A 26 -21.04 3.57 -0.14
C TYR A 26 -20.00 4.24 -1.04
N LEU A 27 -20.42 4.71 -2.20
CA LEU A 27 -19.56 5.53 -3.06
C LEU A 27 -19.42 6.98 -2.55
N LEU A 28 -20.36 7.42 -1.70
CA LEU A 28 -20.39 8.79 -1.18
C LEU A 28 -19.16 9.13 -0.31
N PRO A 29 -18.71 8.28 0.64
CA PRO A 29 -17.46 8.51 1.37
C PRO A 29 -16.23 8.56 0.46
N VAL A 30 -16.19 7.71 -0.58
CA VAL A 30 -15.09 7.70 -1.55
C VAL A 30 -15.10 8.98 -2.39
N ALA A 31 -16.27 9.40 -2.87
CA ALA A 31 -16.43 10.64 -3.60
C ALA A 31 -16.05 11.86 -2.75
N LEU A 32 -16.42 11.86 -1.48
CA LEU A 32 -16.07 12.91 -0.52
C LEU A 32 -14.57 12.96 -0.24
N LEU A 33 -13.91 11.80 -0.14
CA LEU A 33 -12.46 11.69 0.00
C LEU A 33 -11.75 12.28 -1.22
N ILE A 34 -12.16 11.89 -2.43
CA ILE A 34 -11.60 12.41 -3.68
C ILE A 34 -11.84 13.92 -3.80
N TRP A 35 -13.04 14.39 -3.47
CA TRP A 35 -13.37 15.81 -3.47
C TRP A 35 -12.49 16.62 -2.50
N ALA A 36 -12.29 16.11 -1.28
CA ALA A 36 -11.47 16.75 -0.27
C ALA A 36 -9.99 16.81 -0.67
N LEU A 37 -9.46 15.74 -1.29
CA LEU A 37 -8.08 15.68 -1.78
C LEU A 37 -7.86 16.54 -3.01
N CYS A 38 -8.71 16.40 -4.04
CA CYS A 38 -8.46 16.99 -5.36
C CYS A 38 -8.99 18.42 -5.48
N ILE A 39 -10.11 18.76 -4.85
CA ILE A 39 -10.75 20.08 -5.02
C ILE A 39 -10.39 21.01 -3.88
N LYS A 40 -10.42 20.52 -2.63
CA LYS A 40 -10.10 21.34 -1.46
C LYS A 40 -8.60 21.32 -1.12
N ASN A 41 -7.80 20.46 -1.75
CA ASN A 41 -6.37 20.30 -1.46
C ASN A 41 -6.07 20.06 0.04
N TYR A 42 -6.98 19.39 0.74
CA TYR A 42 -6.73 19.00 2.12
C TYR A 42 -5.69 17.89 2.18
N SER A 43 -4.95 17.82 3.30
CA SER A 43 -4.02 16.71 3.50
C SER A 43 -4.77 15.36 3.56
N ALA A 44 -4.08 14.28 3.23
CA ALA A 44 -4.65 12.93 3.23
C ALA A 44 -5.31 12.57 4.58
N ASN A 45 -4.73 13.02 5.70
CA ASN A 45 -5.25 12.76 7.04
C ASN A 45 -6.61 13.43 7.27
N TYR A 46 -6.76 14.70 6.89
CA TYR A 46 -8.04 15.40 7.00
C TYR A 46 -9.09 14.82 6.06
N SER A 47 -8.70 14.47 4.84
CA SER A 47 -9.61 13.84 3.87
C SER A 47 -10.12 12.49 4.36
N ALA A 48 -9.25 11.69 4.98
CA ALA A 48 -9.62 10.42 5.60
C ALA A 48 -10.61 10.62 6.77
N LEU A 49 -10.42 11.65 7.61
CA LEU A 49 -11.35 11.97 8.70
C LEU A 49 -12.76 12.30 8.18
N TYR A 50 -12.87 13.10 7.11
CA TYR A 50 -14.16 13.37 6.48
C TYR A 50 -14.83 12.10 5.92
N ALA A 51 -14.04 11.22 5.30
CA ALA A 51 -14.55 9.94 4.79
C ALA A 51 -15.04 9.04 5.93
N ILE A 52 -14.30 8.93 7.04
CA ILE A 52 -14.70 8.17 8.24
C ILE A 52 -15.98 8.75 8.84
N ALA A 53 -16.06 10.07 9.00
CA ALA A 53 -17.26 10.73 9.51
C ALA A 53 -18.49 10.44 8.61
N ALA A 54 -18.31 10.48 7.29
CA ALA A 54 -19.38 10.14 6.34
C ALA A 54 -19.83 8.67 6.47
N ILE A 55 -18.88 7.73 6.64
CA ILE A 55 -19.19 6.30 6.85
C ILE A 55 -19.99 6.11 8.13
N LEU A 56 -19.60 6.76 9.22
CA LEU A 56 -20.33 6.69 10.49
C LEU A 56 -21.74 7.24 10.34
N VAL A 57 -21.91 8.41 9.74
CA VAL A 57 -23.24 9.02 9.52
C VAL A 57 -24.11 8.12 8.67
N ILE A 58 -23.60 7.58 7.57
CA ILE A 58 -24.34 6.69 6.69
C ILE A 58 -24.71 5.40 7.44
N GLY A 59 -23.80 4.82 8.22
CA GLY A 59 -24.00 3.62 8.99
C GLY A 59 -25.09 3.76 10.07
N PHE A 60 -25.14 4.92 10.76
CA PHE A 60 -26.18 5.20 11.77
C PHE A 60 -27.53 5.51 11.15
N VAL A 61 -27.58 6.25 10.03
CA VAL A 61 -28.84 6.73 9.43
C VAL A 61 -29.48 5.64 8.55
N PHE A 62 -28.71 5.01 7.68
CA PHE A 62 -29.25 4.09 6.66
C PHE A 62 -29.08 2.61 7.00
N GLY A 63 -28.19 2.26 7.93
CA GLY A 63 -27.90 0.86 8.26
C GLY A 63 -27.34 0.06 7.09
N MET A 64 -26.72 -1.09 7.36
CA MET A 64 -26.27 -2.03 6.34
C MET A 64 -27.27 -3.17 6.24
N LYS A 65 -27.91 -3.38 5.08
CA LYS A 65 -28.84 -4.52 4.82
C LYS A 65 -29.85 -4.80 5.93
N GLY A 66 -30.43 -3.74 6.53
CA GLY A 66 -31.43 -3.87 7.60
C GLY A 66 -30.86 -3.94 9.02
N GLU A 67 -29.56 -3.99 9.18
CA GLU A 67 -28.89 -3.84 10.48
C GLU A 67 -28.35 -2.42 10.65
N ARG A 68 -28.84 -1.71 11.63
CA ARG A 68 -28.32 -0.39 12.01
C ARG A 68 -26.97 -0.54 12.71
N MET A 69 -26.08 0.43 12.47
CA MET A 69 -24.82 0.52 13.20
C MET A 69 -25.13 0.80 14.67
N ASP A 70 -24.72 -0.09 15.56
CA ASP A 70 -24.80 0.10 17.00
C ASP A 70 -23.46 0.64 17.53
N ILE A 71 -23.51 1.38 18.64
CA ILE A 71 -22.29 1.91 19.30
C ILE A 71 -21.29 0.78 19.60
N LYS A 72 -21.77 -0.40 19.94
CA LYS A 72 -20.92 -1.59 20.15
C LYS A 72 -20.14 -1.98 18.88
N LYS A 73 -20.77 -1.94 17.71
CA LYS A 73 -20.11 -2.23 16.42
C LYS A 73 -19.06 -1.17 16.09
N VAL A 74 -19.30 0.09 16.42
CA VAL A 74 -18.31 1.18 16.24
C VAL A 74 -17.11 0.96 17.16
N LEU A 75 -17.34 0.61 18.43
CA LEU A 75 -16.25 0.31 19.37
C LEU A 75 -15.44 -0.91 18.94
N GLN A 76 -16.09 -1.96 18.44
CA GLN A 76 -15.40 -3.13 17.88
C GLN A 76 -14.54 -2.73 16.67
N ALA A 77 -15.09 -1.97 15.73
CA ALA A 77 -14.35 -1.49 14.56
C ALA A 77 -13.13 -0.64 14.95
N LEU A 78 -13.26 0.23 15.96
CA LEU A 78 -12.15 1.01 16.50
C LEU A 78 -11.11 0.11 17.17
N GLN A 79 -11.53 -0.91 17.90
CA GLN A 79 -10.63 -1.87 18.53
C GLN A 79 -9.86 -2.70 17.50
N ASP A 80 -10.53 -3.17 16.45
CA ASP A 80 -9.90 -3.91 15.37
C ASP A 80 -8.94 -3.02 14.59
N ALA A 81 -9.34 -1.79 14.24
CA ALA A 81 -8.46 -0.82 13.60
C ALA A 81 -7.22 -0.51 14.46
N ALA A 82 -7.38 -0.37 15.79
CA ALA A 82 -6.24 -0.15 16.69
C ALA A 82 -5.28 -1.35 16.71
N ARG A 83 -5.79 -2.57 16.65
CA ARG A 83 -4.96 -3.79 16.57
C ARG A 83 -4.20 -3.86 15.25
N ASP A 84 -4.86 -3.57 14.14
CA ASP A 84 -4.23 -3.56 12.82
C ASP A 84 -3.14 -2.49 12.73
N MET A 85 -3.37 -1.32 13.33
CA MET A 85 -2.38 -0.24 13.41
C MET A 85 -1.13 -0.61 14.20
N LEU A 86 -1.22 -1.50 15.21
CA LEU A 86 -0.05 -1.92 15.99
C LEU A 86 1.03 -2.55 15.10
N SER A 87 0.65 -3.42 14.17
CA SER A 87 1.59 -4.06 13.23
C SER A 87 2.32 -3.03 12.37
N VAL A 88 1.57 -2.07 11.81
CA VAL A 88 2.14 -1.00 10.98
C VAL A 88 3.03 -0.07 11.81
N ALA A 89 2.60 0.32 13.01
CA ALA A 89 3.36 1.17 13.92
C ALA A 89 4.70 0.53 14.32
N MET A 90 4.69 -0.76 14.67
CA MET A 90 5.91 -1.50 15.01
C MET A 90 6.86 -1.60 13.82
N ALA A 91 6.35 -1.86 12.63
CA ALA A 91 7.15 -1.89 11.41
C ALA A 91 7.78 -0.52 11.10
N CYS A 92 7.01 0.57 11.23
CA CYS A 92 7.52 1.93 11.04
C CYS A 92 8.54 2.32 12.13
N ALA A 93 8.34 1.94 13.38
CA ALA A 93 9.30 2.18 14.46
C ALA A 93 10.63 1.47 14.18
N THR A 94 10.58 0.20 13.78
CA THR A 94 11.77 -0.58 13.40
C THR A 94 12.50 0.05 12.22
N ALA A 95 11.75 0.46 11.18
CA ALA A 95 12.30 1.18 10.03
C ALA A 95 12.98 2.49 10.46
N GLY A 96 12.36 3.25 11.38
CA GLY A 96 12.93 4.48 11.92
C GLY A 96 14.26 4.25 12.65
N ILE A 97 14.37 3.18 13.44
CA ILE A 97 15.62 2.78 14.11
C ILE A 97 16.70 2.45 13.06
N MET A 98 16.35 1.65 12.06
CA MET A 98 17.27 1.30 10.97
C MET A 98 17.79 2.55 10.25
N ILE A 99 16.92 3.49 9.92
CA ILE A 99 17.30 4.75 9.28
C ILE A 99 18.24 5.56 10.18
N GLY A 100 17.94 5.63 11.48
CA GLY A 100 18.79 6.30 12.45
C GLY A 100 20.21 5.71 12.48
N VAL A 101 20.34 4.39 12.46
CA VAL A 101 21.62 3.69 12.39
C VAL A 101 22.32 3.95 11.06
N LEU A 102 21.61 3.83 9.94
CA LEU A 102 22.16 4.04 8.58
C LEU A 102 22.70 5.47 8.39
N THR A 103 21.97 6.46 8.89
CA THR A 103 22.41 7.88 8.83
C THR A 103 23.60 8.16 9.73
N LYS A 104 23.61 7.62 10.94
CA LYS A 104 24.73 7.81 11.89
C LYS A 104 26.01 7.09 11.45
N THR A 105 25.90 5.93 10.84
CA THR A 105 27.06 5.14 10.37
C THR A 105 27.56 5.56 8.99
N GLY A 106 26.82 6.39 8.26
CA GLY A 106 27.12 6.75 6.87
C GLY A 106 26.99 5.58 5.88
N LEU A 107 26.38 4.47 6.31
CA LEU A 107 26.16 3.29 5.46
C LEU A 107 25.30 3.60 4.24
N GLY A 108 24.37 4.55 4.34
CA GLY A 108 23.56 5.00 3.21
C GLY A 108 24.42 5.55 2.06
N LEU A 109 25.39 6.40 2.38
CA LEU A 109 26.33 6.95 1.39
C LEU A 109 27.23 5.88 0.78
N LYS A 110 27.72 4.94 1.60
CA LYS A 110 28.52 3.80 1.11
C LYS A 110 27.68 2.90 0.20
N PHE A 111 26.42 2.67 0.52
CA PHE A 111 25.51 1.88 -0.31
C PHE A 111 25.27 2.56 -1.66
N THR A 112 25.02 3.87 -1.66
CA THR A 112 24.90 4.66 -2.89
C THR A 112 26.15 4.56 -3.76
N SER A 113 27.35 4.75 -3.18
CA SER A 113 28.60 4.65 -3.92
C SER A 113 28.87 3.26 -4.46
N LEU A 114 28.53 2.20 -3.73
CA LEU A 114 28.62 0.82 -4.22
C LEU A 114 27.67 0.56 -5.40
N LEU A 115 26.44 1.05 -5.34
CA LEU A 115 25.49 0.95 -6.46
C LEU A 115 26.05 1.59 -7.73
N LEU A 116 26.62 2.80 -7.59
CA LEU A 116 27.21 3.53 -8.71
C LEU A 116 28.48 2.86 -9.24
N GLN A 117 29.34 2.32 -8.38
CA GLN A 117 30.54 1.60 -8.79
C GLN A 117 30.20 0.32 -9.56
N VAL A 118 29.30 -0.51 -9.03
CA VAL A 118 28.90 -1.77 -9.68
C VAL A 118 28.21 -1.52 -11.02
N SER A 119 27.45 -0.43 -11.12
CA SER A 119 26.74 -0.05 -12.36
C SER A 119 27.62 0.74 -13.35
N GLY A 120 28.88 1.02 -13.01
CA GLY A 120 29.78 1.83 -13.84
C GLY A 120 29.31 3.27 -14.04
N GLY A 121 28.47 3.82 -13.15
CA GLY A 121 27.92 5.19 -13.25
C GLY A 121 26.92 5.39 -14.40
N MET A 122 26.50 4.32 -15.07
CA MET A 122 25.54 4.37 -16.17
C MET A 122 24.10 4.36 -15.65
N LYS A 123 23.23 5.19 -16.24
CA LYS A 123 21.82 5.36 -15.77
C LYS A 123 21.03 4.06 -15.76
N LEU A 124 21.00 3.32 -16.89
CA LEU A 124 20.18 2.10 -17.00
C LEU A 124 20.63 1.00 -16.04
N PRO A 125 21.91 0.58 -15.97
CA PRO A 125 22.36 -0.42 -15.01
C PRO A 125 22.09 -0.02 -13.55
N THR A 126 22.29 1.25 -13.19
CA THR A 126 21.98 1.72 -11.82
C THR A 126 20.51 1.61 -11.51
N MET A 127 19.62 1.98 -12.44
CA MET A 127 18.17 1.84 -12.24
C MET A 127 17.77 0.37 -12.08
N VAL A 128 18.30 -0.54 -12.90
CA VAL A 128 18.02 -1.97 -12.77
C VAL A 128 18.53 -2.53 -11.45
N LEU A 129 19.74 -2.17 -11.04
CA LEU A 129 20.30 -2.62 -9.76
C LEU A 129 19.49 -2.04 -8.58
N THR A 130 19.11 -0.78 -8.65
CA THR A 130 18.24 -0.13 -7.65
C THR A 130 16.87 -0.80 -7.58
N MET A 131 16.27 -1.15 -8.72
CA MET A 131 15.02 -1.90 -8.79
C MET A 131 15.10 -3.22 -8.00
N ILE A 132 16.16 -4.02 -8.28
CA ILE A 132 16.38 -5.28 -7.58
C ILE A 132 16.56 -5.06 -6.07
N CYS A 133 17.35 -4.07 -5.68
CA CYS A 133 17.55 -3.71 -4.28
C CYS A 133 16.24 -3.29 -3.60
N CYS A 134 15.42 -2.47 -4.25
CA CYS A 134 14.12 -2.06 -3.71
C CYS A 134 13.17 -3.25 -3.49
N ILE A 135 13.13 -4.19 -4.42
CA ILE A 135 12.33 -5.40 -4.30
C ILE A 135 12.81 -6.24 -3.12
N ILE A 136 14.12 -6.50 -3.02
CA ILE A 136 14.70 -7.32 -1.94
C ILE A 136 14.51 -6.67 -0.58
N LEU A 137 14.81 -5.38 -0.45
CA LEU A 137 14.69 -4.65 0.83
C LEU A 137 13.23 -4.45 1.27
N GLY A 138 12.30 -4.41 0.32
CA GLY A 138 10.88 -4.24 0.60
C GLY A 138 10.13 -5.53 0.91
N MET A 139 10.73 -6.71 0.65
CA MET A 139 10.06 -7.99 0.87
C MET A 139 9.68 -8.19 2.34
N GLY A 140 8.42 -8.53 2.58
CA GLY A 140 7.92 -8.84 3.92
C GLY A 140 7.61 -7.63 4.80
N LEU A 141 7.73 -6.42 4.28
CA LEU A 141 7.40 -5.18 4.97
C LEU A 141 6.08 -4.58 4.47
N PRO A 142 5.32 -3.89 5.35
CA PRO A 142 4.24 -3.02 4.90
C PRO A 142 4.79 -1.94 3.95
N THR A 143 4.01 -1.56 2.93
CA THR A 143 4.45 -0.66 1.85
C THR A 143 5.09 0.64 2.35
N THR A 144 4.54 1.24 3.41
CA THR A 144 5.08 2.47 4.00
C THR A 144 6.50 2.27 4.54
N ALA A 145 6.73 1.20 5.32
CA ALA A 145 8.05 0.89 5.87
C ALA A 145 9.05 0.52 4.77
N ALA A 146 8.60 -0.29 3.81
CA ALA A 146 9.39 -0.65 2.63
C ALA A 146 9.85 0.59 1.86
N PHE A 147 8.93 1.52 1.57
CA PHE A 147 9.25 2.76 0.89
C PHE A 147 10.24 3.63 1.65
N ILE A 148 10.04 3.82 2.96
CA ILE A 148 10.93 4.67 3.77
C ILE A 148 12.37 4.14 3.72
N ILE A 149 12.57 2.83 3.90
CA ILE A 149 13.90 2.20 3.88
C ILE A 149 14.53 2.31 2.49
N THR A 150 13.79 1.91 1.47
CA THR A 150 14.30 1.91 0.09
C THR A 150 14.56 3.33 -0.44
N ALA A 151 13.72 4.30 -0.08
CA ALA A 151 13.93 5.71 -0.43
C ALA A 151 15.20 6.26 0.19
N THR A 152 15.47 5.93 1.45
CA THR A 152 16.69 6.42 2.14
C THR A 152 17.96 5.82 1.55
N LEU A 153 17.94 4.55 1.14
CA LEU A 153 19.13 3.85 0.66
C LEU A 153 19.34 3.97 -0.85
N CYS A 154 18.27 3.91 -1.62
CA CYS A 154 18.34 3.71 -3.07
C CYS A 154 18.09 5.01 -3.87
N ALA A 155 17.22 5.92 -3.40
CA ALA A 155 16.91 7.13 -4.14
C ALA A 155 18.13 8.05 -4.37
N PRO A 156 19.06 8.23 -3.42
CA PRO A 156 20.24 9.05 -3.64
C PRO A 156 21.07 8.63 -4.85
N ALA A 157 21.25 7.33 -5.09
CA ALA A 157 22.02 6.82 -6.23
C ALA A 157 21.42 7.23 -7.59
N ILE A 158 20.09 7.26 -7.68
CA ILE A 158 19.38 7.67 -8.90
C ILE A 158 19.46 9.20 -9.08
N ILE A 159 19.40 9.96 -7.98
CA ILE A 159 19.48 11.42 -7.99
C ILE A 159 20.88 11.88 -8.43
N GLU A 160 21.94 11.21 -7.96
CA GLU A 160 23.33 11.53 -8.36
C GLU A 160 23.57 11.33 -9.87
N LEU A 161 22.79 10.49 -10.54
CA LEU A 161 22.82 10.32 -11.99
C LEU A 161 22.05 11.41 -12.76
N GLY A 162 21.56 12.45 -12.06
CA GLY A 162 20.87 13.59 -12.66
C GLY A 162 19.38 13.33 -12.95
N ILE A 163 18.78 12.34 -12.31
CA ILE A 163 17.31 12.16 -12.34
C ILE A 163 16.70 13.08 -11.28
N THR A 164 15.58 13.72 -11.62
CA THR A 164 14.88 14.60 -10.70
C THR A 164 14.52 13.87 -9.40
N PRO A 165 14.60 14.52 -8.22
CA PRO A 165 14.25 13.87 -6.95
C PRO A 165 12.85 13.23 -6.97
N MET A 166 11.86 13.92 -7.53
CA MET A 166 10.51 13.39 -7.65
C MET A 166 10.49 12.07 -8.47
N GLY A 167 11.19 12.03 -9.61
CA GLY A 167 11.31 10.83 -10.44
C GLY A 167 11.99 9.68 -9.71
N ALA A 168 13.05 9.95 -8.97
CA ALA A 168 13.77 8.96 -8.18
C ALA A 168 12.90 8.37 -7.07
N TYR A 169 12.20 9.22 -6.30
CA TYR A 169 11.31 8.76 -5.23
C TYR A 169 10.10 7.99 -5.78
N MET A 170 9.51 8.43 -6.90
CA MET A 170 8.41 7.70 -7.54
C MET A 170 8.85 6.33 -8.07
N PHE A 171 10.05 6.26 -8.65
CA PHE A 171 10.64 4.99 -9.08
C PHE A 171 10.80 4.02 -7.92
N VAL A 172 11.42 4.47 -6.84
CA VAL A 172 11.61 3.65 -5.63
C VAL A 172 10.28 3.23 -5.02
N PHE A 173 9.31 4.14 -4.95
CA PHE A 173 7.96 3.86 -4.45
C PHE A 173 7.27 2.75 -5.27
N TYR A 174 7.36 2.82 -6.58
CA TYR A 174 6.77 1.80 -7.46
C TYR A 174 7.33 0.41 -7.17
N TYR A 175 8.65 0.27 -7.02
CA TYR A 175 9.26 -1.01 -6.73
C TYR A 175 9.10 -1.46 -5.27
N ALA A 176 8.96 -0.55 -4.34
CA ALA A 176 8.54 -0.85 -2.98
C ALA A 176 7.11 -1.43 -2.93
N CYS A 177 6.19 -0.92 -3.76
CA CYS A 177 4.87 -1.53 -3.91
C CYS A 177 4.93 -2.92 -4.56
N LEU A 178 5.76 -3.10 -5.60
CA LEU A 178 5.94 -4.38 -6.28
C LEU A 178 6.53 -5.46 -5.35
N SER A 179 7.33 -5.09 -4.36
CA SER A 179 7.89 -6.05 -3.41
C SER A 179 6.81 -6.84 -2.65
N ALA A 180 5.63 -6.24 -2.44
CA ALA A 180 4.51 -6.90 -1.76
C ALA A 180 3.87 -8.05 -2.56
N ILE A 181 4.07 -8.09 -3.88
CA ILE A 181 3.57 -9.16 -4.77
C ILE A 181 4.69 -10.06 -5.29
N THR A 182 5.95 -9.76 -4.94
CA THR A 182 7.10 -10.51 -5.46
C THR A 182 7.47 -11.67 -4.52
N PRO A 183 7.65 -12.90 -5.04
CA PRO A 183 8.20 -14.00 -4.25
C PRO A 183 9.59 -13.67 -3.69
N PRO A 184 10.01 -14.22 -2.53
CA PRO A 184 9.41 -15.34 -1.80
C PRO A 184 8.32 -14.98 -0.78
N VAL A 185 8.16 -13.72 -0.41
CA VAL A 185 7.24 -13.35 0.68
C VAL A 185 5.84 -13.00 0.16
N ALA A 186 5.72 -12.22 -0.93
CA ALA A 186 4.48 -11.93 -1.65
C ALA A 186 3.23 -11.77 -0.77
N LEU A 187 3.27 -10.86 0.22
CA LEU A 187 2.20 -10.69 1.24
C LEU A 187 0.80 -10.54 0.62
N ALA A 188 0.70 -9.82 -0.50
CA ALA A 188 -0.58 -9.62 -1.17
C ALA A 188 -1.11 -10.92 -1.80
N ALA A 189 -0.24 -11.76 -2.36
CA ALA A 189 -0.63 -13.06 -2.90
C ALA A 189 -1.08 -14.02 -1.80
N PHE A 190 -0.40 -14.02 -0.65
CA PHE A 190 -0.84 -14.81 0.52
C PHE A 190 -2.20 -14.34 1.05
N ALA A 191 -2.44 -13.03 1.14
CA ALA A 191 -3.73 -12.50 1.55
C ALA A 191 -4.84 -12.89 0.55
N ALA A 192 -4.58 -12.78 -0.75
CA ALA A 192 -5.52 -13.19 -1.78
C ALA A 192 -5.80 -14.70 -1.75
N SER A 193 -4.77 -15.54 -1.51
CA SER A 193 -4.94 -16.98 -1.39
C SER A 193 -5.79 -17.37 -0.18
N GLY A 194 -5.67 -16.65 0.93
CA GLY A 194 -6.50 -16.83 2.12
C GLY A 194 -7.99 -16.59 1.86
N ILE A 195 -8.33 -15.69 0.93
CA ILE A 195 -9.70 -15.39 0.53
C ILE A 195 -10.19 -16.38 -0.54
N SER A 196 -9.36 -16.66 -1.54
CA SER A 196 -9.72 -17.48 -2.69
C SER A 196 -9.68 -18.99 -2.42
N GLY A 197 -8.97 -19.42 -1.38
CA GLY A 197 -8.67 -20.84 -1.13
C GLY A 197 -7.69 -21.46 -2.12
N ALA A 198 -7.11 -20.68 -3.04
CA ALA A 198 -6.09 -21.13 -3.99
C ALA A 198 -4.71 -21.21 -3.31
N LYS A 199 -3.78 -21.96 -3.91
CA LYS A 199 -2.38 -21.93 -3.44
C LYS A 199 -1.76 -20.58 -3.72
N ALA A 200 -0.99 -20.04 -2.76
CA ALA A 200 -0.37 -18.70 -2.88
C ALA A 200 0.55 -18.57 -4.11
N MET A 201 1.19 -19.67 -4.55
CA MET A 201 2.05 -19.69 -5.74
C MET A 201 1.27 -19.75 -7.07
N ASP A 202 -0.04 -20.06 -7.01
CA ASP A 202 -0.91 -20.11 -8.17
C ASP A 202 -1.74 -18.83 -8.33
N THR A 203 -1.68 -17.95 -7.32
CA THR A 203 -2.38 -16.65 -7.27
C THR A 203 -1.50 -15.53 -7.81
#